data_4c42a95b11094d9910bc77fdffb59652
#
_entry.id   4c42a95b11094d9910bc77fdffb59652
#
_cell.length_a   1.000
_cell.length_b   1.000
_cell.length_c   1.000
_cell.angle_alpha   90.00
_cell.angle_beta   90.00
_cell.angle_gamma   90.00
#
_symmetry.space_group_name_H-M   'P 1'
#
loop_
_entity.id
_entity.type
_entity.pdbx_description
1 polymer ?
#
loop_
_entity_poly.entity_id
_entity_poly.type
_entity_poly.pdbx_seq_one_letter_code
_entity_poly.pdbx_strand_id
1 'polypeptide(L)'
;IMRIGVVTFPGSLDDRDAQRAVRAAGAEAVALWHGDSSIKNVDAVILPGGFSYGDYLRCGAISRFAPVMTDVIEKAKQGLPVLGICNGFQILCESHLLPGALTRNKNLHFFCHDQELEIVNNTTAWTNSYEKGQHITIPLKNGEGSFQCDDNTLKMLEDEGRVIARYVGENPNGSRN
;
A
#
# COMPACT_ATOMS: atom_id res chain seq x y z
N ILE A 1 9.72 22.25 -2.29
CA ILE A 1 8.95 21.40 -1.31
C ILE A 1 8.41 20.21 -2.08
N MET A 2 8.62 19.00 -1.53
CA MET A 2 8.11 17.76 -2.08
C MET A 2 6.58 17.77 -2.05
N ARG A 3 5.96 17.34 -3.15
CA ARG A 3 4.50 17.26 -3.29
C ARG A 3 4.08 15.80 -3.33
N ILE A 4 3.23 15.39 -2.40
CA ILE A 4 2.76 13.99 -2.32
C ILE A 4 1.26 13.97 -2.54
N GLY A 5 0.84 13.26 -3.58
CA GLY A 5 -0.57 13.04 -3.90
C GLY A 5 -1.18 11.97 -3.01
N VAL A 6 -2.35 12.25 -2.45
CA VAL A 6 -3.13 11.28 -1.70
C VAL A 6 -4.45 11.06 -2.43
N VAL A 7 -4.68 9.83 -2.87
CA VAL A 7 -5.88 9.51 -3.64
C VAL A 7 -7.05 9.24 -2.71
N THR A 8 -8.20 9.82 -3.02
CA THR A 8 -9.47 9.53 -2.36
C THR A 8 -10.40 8.83 -3.33
N PHE A 9 -10.84 7.63 -2.98
CA PHE A 9 -11.92 6.91 -3.66
C PHE A 9 -13.20 7.03 -2.84
N PRO A 10 -14.38 6.85 -3.45
CA PRO A 10 -15.59 6.62 -2.68
C PRO A 10 -15.38 5.43 -1.74
N GLY A 11 -15.55 5.64 -0.42
CA GLY A 11 -15.28 4.63 0.60
C GLY A 11 -13.89 4.66 1.20
N SER A 12 -12.98 5.53 0.76
CA SER A 12 -11.70 5.78 1.47
C SER A 12 -11.99 6.35 2.86
N LEU A 13 -11.26 5.88 3.88
CA LEU A 13 -11.41 6.33 5.26
C LEU A 13 -10.21 7.11 5.76
N ASP A 14 -9.02 6.71 5.36
CA ASP A 14 -7.76 7.18 5.94
C ASP A 14 -7.02 8.20 5.06
N ASP A 15 -7.71 8.75 4.04
CA ASP A 15 -7.16 9.75 3.13
C ASP A 15 -6.78 11.05 3.84
N ARG A 16 -7.60 11.52 4.78
CA ARG A 16 -7.32 12.70 5.59
C ARG A 16 -6.14 12.49 6.53
N ASP A 17 -6.04 11.30 7.11
CA ASP A 17 -4.92 10.94 7.99
C ASP A 17 -3.61 10.85 7.20
N ALA A 18 -3.64 10.29 5.99
CA ALA A 18 -2.50 10.28 5.09
C ALA A 18 -2.05 11.70 4.71
N GLN A 19 -2.99 12.59 4.38
CA GLN A 19 -2.68 14.00 4.10
C GLN A 19 -2.08 14.70 5.32
N ARG A 20 -2.60 14.42 6.52
CA ARG A 20 -2.06 14.96 7.77
C ARG A 20 -0.65 14.48 8.03
N ALA A 21 -0.38 13.19 7.81
CA ALA A 21 0.95 12.61 7.94
C ALA A 21 1.95 13.23 6.97
N VAL A 22 1.55 13.45 5.72
CA VAL A 22 2.37 14.13 4.71
C VAL A 22 2.77 15.53 5.16
N ARG A 23 1.82 16.31 5.68
CA ARG A 23 2.09 17.66 6.19
C ARG A 23 3.00 17.62 7.42
N ALA A 24 2.77 16.68 8.33
CA ALA A 24 3.61 16.50 9.52
C ALA A 24 5.06 16.15 9.16
N ALA A 25 5.25 15.44 8.04
CA ALA A 25 6.59 15.15 7.50
C ALA A 25 7.23 16.33 6.74
N GLY A 26 6.56 17.48 6.65
CA GLY A 26 7.09 18.68 6.01
C GLY A 26 6.90 18.74 4.49
N ALA A 27 6.06 17.88 3.92
CA ALA A 27 5.72 17.89 2.49
C ALA A 27 4.35 18.54 2.24
N GLU A 28 4.09 18.91 0.99
CA GLU A 28 2.79 19.37 0.54
C GLU A 28 1.88 18.17 0.24
N ALA A 29 0.72 18.10 0.86
CA ALA A 29 -0.30 17.11 0.55
C ALA A 29 -1.21 17.61 -0.59
N VAL A 30 -1.24 16.87 -1.68
CA VAL A 30 -2.09 17.16 -2.84
C VAL A 30 -3.25 16.18 -2.86
N ALA A 31 -4.48 16.66 -2.72
CA ALA A 31 -5.67 15.83 -2.81
C ALA A 31 -5.92 15.40 -4.26
N LEU A 32 -6.04 14.11 -4.48
CA LEU A 32 -6.35 13.52 -5.78
C LEU A 32 -7.68 12.77 -5.65
N TRP A 33 -8.68 13.18 -6.44
CA TRP A 33 -9.99 12.53 -6.46
C TRP A 33 -10.00 11.39 -7.48
N HIS A 34 -10.72 10.32 -7.21
CA HIS A 34 -10.76 9.14 -8.09
C HIS A 34 -11.14 9.46 -9.53
N GLY A 35 -11.93 10.51 -9.74
CA GLY A 35 -12.36 10.98 -11.06
C GLY A 35 -11.37 11.91 -11.77
N ASP A 36 -10.29 12.32 -11.10
CA ASP A 36 -9.27 13.18 -11.72
C ASP A 36 -8.55 12.43 -12.85
N SER A 37 -8.25 13.12 -13.93
CA SER A 37 -7.52 12.56 -15.08
C SER A 37 -6.01 12.65 -14.95
N SER A 38 -5.50 13.35 -13.94
CA SER A 38 -4.07 13.64 -13.75
C SER A 38 -3.71 13.61 -12.26
N ILE A 39 -2.50 13.16 -11.98
CA ILE A 39 -1.88 13.21 -10.64
C ILE A 39 -1.24 14.56 -10.31
N LYS A 40 -1.48 15.59 -11.09
CA LYS A 40 -1.11 17.00 -10.81
C LYS A 40 0.38 17.24 -10.52
N ASN A 41 1.26 16.54 -11.23
CA ASN A 41 2.73 16.68 -11.12
C ASN A 41 3.26 16.49 -9.69
N VAL A 42 2.76 15.48 -8.98
CA VAL A 42 3.28 15.13 -7.66
C VAL A 42 4.58 14.32 -7.76
N ASP A 43 5.37 14.34 -6.69
CA ASP A 43 6.65 13.62 -6.61
C ASP A 43 6.47 12.18 -6.13
N ALA A 44 5.36 11.88 -5.48
CA ALA A 44 4.99 10.54 -5.02
C ALA A 44 3.48 10.47 -4.81
N VAL A 45 2.95 9.25 -4.71
CA VAL A 45 1.51 9.00 -4.48
C VAL A 45 1.32 8.05 -3.32
N ILE A 46 0.31 8.33 -2.49
CA ILE A 46 -0.18 7.44 -1.44
C ILE A 46 -1.60 6.99 -1.79
N LEU A 47 -1.82 5.68 -1.79
CA LEU A 47 -3.14 5.05 -1.81
C LEU A 47 -3.50 4.65 -0.39
N PRO A 48 -4.46 5.36 0.25
CA PRO A 48 -4.74 5.18 1.67
C PRO A 48 -5.63 3.98 1.96
N GLY A 49 -5.83 3.70 3.25
CA GLY A 49 -6.75 2.68 3.73
C GLY A 49 -8.21 3.08 3.61
N GLY A 50 -9.08 2.09 3.72
CA GLY A 50 -10.53 2.23 3.64
C GLY A 50 -11.18 1.04 2.95
N PHE A 51 -12.35 1.30 2.37
CA PHE A 51 -13.17 0.32 1.63
C PHE A 51 -13.59 0.93 0.30
N SER A 52 -12.64 1.14 -0.59
CA SER A 52 -12.88 1.82 -1.87
C SER A 52 -14.00 1.15 -2.67
N TYR A 53 -14.98 1.94 -3.09
CA TYR A 53 -16.21 1.49 -3.76
C TYR A 53 -16.99 0.42 -2.99
N GLY A 54 -16.89 0.41 -1.63
CA GLY A 54 -17.56 -0.56 -0.78
C GLY A 54 -17.04 -1.99 -0.88
N ASP A 55 -15.84 -2.19 -1.41
CA ASP A 55 -15.20 -3.51 -1.63
C ASP A 55 -16.02 -4.48 -2.49
N TYR A 56 -16.83 -3.96 -3.40
CA TYR A 56 -17.57 -4.80 -4.35
C TYR A 56 -16.63 -5.64 -5.20
N LEU A 57 -17.00 -6.87 -5.49
CA LEU A 57 -16.22 -7.94 -6.13
C LEU A 57 -15.10 -8.43 -5.21
N ARG A 58 -14.00 -7.71 -5.13
CA ARG A 58 -12.86 -7.91 -4.22
C ARG A 58 -12.36 -6.55 -3.76
N CYS A 59 -11.73 -6.53 -2.59
CA CYS A 59 -11.14 -5.30 -2.07
C CYS A 59 -10.16 -4.68 -3.09
N GLY A 60 -10.38 -3.45 -3.46
CA GLY A 60 -9.55 -2.72 -4.43
C GLY A 60 -9.79 -3.02 -5.91
N ALA A 61 -10.64 -4.01 -6.25
CA ALA A 61 -10.80 -4.46 -7.64
C ALA A 61 -11.36 -3.39 -8.58
N ILE A 62 -12.33 -2.60 -8.13
CA ILE A 62 -12.94 -1.55 -8.94
C ILE A 62 -12.02 -0.34 -9.05
N SER A 63 -11.24 -0.06 -8.03
CA SER A 63 -10.37 1.13 -7.96
C SER A 63 -9.36 1.20 -9.09
N ARG A 64 -8.87 0.08 -9.60
CA ARG A 64 -7.93 0.05 -10.72
C ARG A 64 -8.46 0.70 -11.98
N PHE A 65 -9.78 0.80 -12.14
CA PHE A 65 -10.46 1.41 -13.30
C PHE A 65 -10.77 2.90 -13.09
N ALA A 66 -10.51 3.45 -11.92
CA ALA A 66 -10.73 4.87 -11.67
C ALA A 66 -9.84 5.71 -12.61
N PRO A 67 -10.33 6.83 -13.16
CA PRO A 67 -9.55 7.68 -14.06
C PRO A 67 -8.18 8.06 -13.50
N VAL A 68 -8.08 8.44 -12.22
CA VAL A 68 -6.82 8.80 -11.58
C VAL A 68 -5.82 7.65 -11.56
N MET A 69 -6.30 6.40 -11.43
CA MET A 69 -5.43 5.22 -11.42
C MET A 69 -4.78 4.94 -12.77
N THR A 70 -5.38 5.32 -13.87
CA THR A 70 -4.75 5.23 -15.18
C THR A 70 -3.44 6.02 -15.20
N ASP A 71 -3.45 7.24 -14.69
CA ASP A 71 -2.25 8.09 -14.62
C ASP A 71 -1.27 7.59 -13.53
N VAL A 72 -1.76 7.17 -12.38
CA VAL A 72 -0.91 6.56 -11.32
C VAL A 72 -0.16 5.34 -11.85
N ILE A 73 -0.84 4.42 -12.53
CA ILE A 73 -0.23 3.21 -13.08
C ILE A 73 0.83 3.56 -14.13
N GLU A 74 0.53 4.48 -15.03
CA GLU A 74 1.48 4.93 -16.05
C GLU A 74 2.73 5.55 -15.42
N LYS A 75 2.54 6.48 -14.47
CA LYS A 75 3.65 7.15 -13.80
C LYS A 75 4.45 6.21 -12.90
N ALA A 76 3.80 5.28 -12.23
CA ALA A 76 4.48 4.26 -11.43
C ALA A 76 5.43 3.41 -12.30
N LYS A 77 4.99 3.01 -13.49
CA LYS A 77 5.84 2.29 -14.45
C LYS A 77 7.02 3.12 -14.96
N GLN A 78 6.93 4.44 -14.88
CA GLN A 78 8.01 5.38 -15.20
C GLN A 78 8.91 5.69 -14.00
N GLY A 79 8.67 5.09 -12.85
CA GLY A 79 9.50 5.22 -11.65
C GLY A 79 8.95 6.13 -10.56
N LEU A 80 7.72 6.65 -10.69
CA LEU A 80 7.09 7.42 -9.61
C LEU A 80 6.89 6.54 -8.38
N PRO A 81 7.38 6.94 -7.18
CA PRO A 81 7.12 6.20 -5.95
C PRO A 81 5.63 6.19 -5.60
N VAL A 82 5.10 5.00 -5.32
CA VAL A 82 3.70 4.81 -4.87
C VAL A 82 3.69 3.96 -3.63
N LEU A 83 3.01 4.43 -2.58
CA LEU A 83 2.79 3.70 -1.34
C LEU A 83 1.32 3.30 -1.23
N GLY A 84 1.05 2.00 -1.13
CA GLY A 84 -0.29 1.48 -0.84
C GLY A 84 -0.39 0.99 0.59
N ILE A 85 -1.34 1.53 1.35
CA ILE A 85 -1.56 1.20 2.76
C ILE A 85 -2.89 0.47 2.89
N CYS A 86 -2.91 -0.74 3.43
CA CYS A 86 -4.12 -1.54 3.65
C CYS A 86 -4.93 -1.69 2.35
N ASN A 87 -6.07 -1.05 2.21
CA ASN A 87 -6.85 -1.03 0.97
C ASN A 87 -6.01 -0.53 -0.23
N GLY A 88 -5.11 0.42 -0.03
CA GLY A 88 -4.17 0.87 -1.06
C GLY A 88 -3.23 -0.24 -1.53
N PHE A 89 -2.78 -1.11 -0.64
CA PHE A 89 -1.99 -2.29 -1.00
C PHE A 89 -2.82 -3.28 -1.84
N GLN A 90 -4.07 -3.49 -1.47
CA GLN A 90 -5.01 -4.30 -2.27
C GLN A 90 -5.17 -3.74 -3.68
N ILE A 91 -5.29 -2.42 -3.81
CA ILE A 91 -5.39 -1.74 -5.11
C ILE A 91 -4.12 -1.94 -5.95
N LEU A 92 -2.93 -1.87 -5.34
CA LEU A 92 -1.67 -2.10 -6.06
C LEU A 92 -1.58 -3.52 -6.62
N CYS A 93 -2.03 -4.52 -5.88
CA CYS A 93 -2.10 -5.90 -6.36
C CYS A 93 -3.13 -6.05 -7.49
N GLU A 94 -4.33 -5.50 -7.35
CA GLU A 94 -5.38 -5.54 -8.37
C GLU A 94 -5.00 -4.77 -9.64
N SER A 95 -4.18 -3.73 -9.52
CA SER A 95 -3.65 -2.96 -10.65
C SER A 95 -2.45 -3.63 -11.33
N HIS A 96 -1.98 -4.74 -10.80
CA HIS A 96 -0.78 -5.45 -11.25
C HIS A 96 0.52 -4.61 -11.16
N LEU A 97 0.52 -3.55 -10.36
CA LEU A 97 1.75 -2.83 -9.99
C LEU A 97 2.59 -3.63 -9.00
N LEU A 98 1.94 -4.46 -8.19
CA LEU A 98 2.57 -5.47 -7.36
C LEU A 98 2.08 -6.86 -7.78
N PRO A 99 2.97 -7.87 -7.73
CA PRO A 99 2.57 -9.26 -7.96
C PRO A 99 1.82 -9.81 -6.77
N GLY A 100 1.11 -10.93 -6.96
CA GLY A 100 0.37 -11.58 -5.90
C GLY A 100 -1.03 -11.00 -5.68
N ALA A 101 -1.66 -11.44 -4.60
CA ALA A 101 -2.99 -11.01 -4.23
C ALA A 101 -3.15 -10.97 -2.71
N LEU A 102 -4.04 -10.13 -2.22
CA LEU A 102 -4.45 -10.13 -0.83
C LEU A 102 -5.79 -10.87 -0.69
N THR A 103 -5.80 -11.88 0.15
CA THR A 103 -6.98 -12.70 0.42
C THR A 103 -7.43 -12.54 1.87
N ARG A 104 -8.55 -13.18 2.21
CA ARG A 104 -9.06 -13.16 3.58
C ARG A 104 -8.03 -13.70 4.56
N ASN A 105 -8.01 -13.11 5.75
CA ASN A 105 -7.18 -13.57 6.84
C ASN A 105 -7.45 -15.05 7.13
N LYS A 106 -6.41 -15.79 7.49
CA LYS A 106 -6.45 -17.25 7.68
C LYS A 106 -7.57 -17.72 8.59
N ASN A 107 -7.86 -16.98 9.65
CA ASN A 107 -8.91 -17.33 10.62
C ASN A 107 -10.25 -16.61 10.33
N LEU A 108 -10.39 -15.94 9.20
CA LEU A 108 -11.59 -15.22 8.74
C LEU A 108 -12.04 -14.07 9.64
N HIS A 109 -11.17 -13.59 10.54
CA HIS A 109 -11.47 -12.47 11.43
C HIS A 109 -10.82 -11.18 10.92
N PHE A 110 -11.47 -10.07 11.23
CA PHE A 110 -10.92 -8.74 11.10
C PHE A 110 -9.96 -8.50 12.27
N PHE A 111 -8.70 -8.15 11.97
CA PHE A 111 -7.71 -7.80 12.98
C PHE A 111 -7.60 -6.30 13.14
N CYS A 112 -7.45 -5.87 14.40
CA CYS A 112 -7.15 -4.49 14.75
C CYS A 112 -6.27 -4.50 16.00
N HIS A 113 -4.96 -4.47 15.81
CA HIS A 113 -3.97 -4.45 16.90
C HIS A 113 -2.65 -3.90 16.41
N ASP A 114 -1.76 -3.55 17.34
CA ASP A 114 -0.41 -3.18 17.01
C ASP A 114 0.41 -4.41 16.61
N GLN A 115 1.18 -4.27 15.54
CA GLN A 115 2.00 -5.34 14.98
C GLN A 115 3.44 -4.87 14.82
N GLU A 116 4.36 -5.68 15.30
CA GLU A 116 5.79 -5.45 15.12
C GLU A 116 6.26 -5.96 13.75
N LEU A 117 7.05 -5.15 13.08
CA LEU A 117 7.69 -5.46 11.80
C LEU A 117 9.20 -5.29 11.92
N GLU A 118 9.95 -6.09 11.18
CA GLU A 118 11.38 -5.91 10.94
C GLU A 118 11.60 -5.37 9.53
N ILE A 119 12.38 -4.29 9.41
CA ILE A 119 12.77 -3.75 8.11
C ILE A 119 13.84 -4.64 7.49
N VAL A 120 13.52 -5.28 6.38
CA VAL A 120 14.43 -6.18 5.66
C VAL A 120 15.21 -5.41 4.58
N ASN A 121 14.56 -4.48 3.88
CA ASN A 121 15.16 -3.65 2.85
C ASN A 121 14.91 -2.17 3.16
N ASN A 122 15.99 -1.41 3.40
CA ASN A 122 15.96 0.02 3.67
C ASN A 122 16.47 0.88 2.48
N THR A 123 16.55 0.30 1.27
CA THR A 123 17.07 1.02 0.10
C THR A 123 15.98 1.66 -0.77
N THR A 124 14.72 1.56 -0.36
CA THR A 124 13.60 2.14 -1.11
C THR A 124 13.36 3.60 -0.74
N ALA A 125 12.65 4.33 -1.59
CA ALA A 125 12.24 5.70 -1.30
C ALA A 125 11.42 5.83 0.00
N TRP A 126 10.72 4.77 0.41
CA TRP A 126 9.84 4.76 1.58
C TRP A 126 10.52 4.25 2.86
N THR A 127 11.69 3.63 2.76
CA THR A 127 12.36 2.98 3.90
C THR A 127 13.78 3.46 4.16
N ASN A 128 14.29 4.39 3.38
CA ASN A 128 15.69 4.83 3.45
C ASN A 128 16.07 5.58 4.74
N SER A 129 15.08 5.96 5.55
CA SER A 129 15.31 6.55 6.87
C SER A 129 15.33 5.54 8.02
N TYR A 130 15.06 4.27 7.73
CA TYR A 130 15.18 3.18 8.68
C TYR A 130 16.55 2.50 8.58
N GLU A 131 16.96 1.83 9.64
CA GLU A 131 18.10 0.91 9.59
C GLU A 131 17.63 -0.49 9.18
N LYS A 132 18.48 -1.21 8.46
CA LYS A 132 18.22 -2.61 8.14
C LYS A 132 18.20 -3.43 9.43
N GLY A 133 17.15 -4.24 9.60
CA GLY A 133 16.93 -5.00 10.82
C GLY A 133 16.21 -4.21 11.92
N GLN A 134 15.90 -2.93 11.70
CA GLN A 134 15.17 -2.12 12.67
C GLN A 134 13.76 -2.68 12.86
N HIS A 135 13.32 -2.77 14.11
CA HIS A 135 11.95 -3.12 14.45
C HIS A 135 11.10 -1.87 14.58
N ILE A 136 9.92 -1.90 13.98
CA ILE A 136 8.91 -0.84 14.08
C ILE A 136 7.57 -1.47 14.48
N THR A 137 6.78 -0.71 15.21
CA THR A 137 5.41 -1.13 15.57
C THR A 137 4.42 -0.25 14.81
N ILE A 138 3.53 -0.89 14.07
CA ILE A 138 2.48 -0.20 13.33
C ILE A 138 1.11 -0.77 13.66
N PRO A 139 0.04 0.03 13.59
CA PRO A 139 -1.32 -0.49 13.69
C PRO A 139 -1.63 -1.37 12.49
N LEU A 140 -2.12 -2.57 12.77
CA LEU A 140 -2.65 -3.49 11.75
C LEU A 140 -4.16 -3.50 11.85
N LYS A 141 -4.83 -3.25 10.72
CA LYS A 141 -6.28 -3.14 10.64
C LYS A 141 -6.75 -3.67 9.29
N ASN A 142 -7.15 -4.94 9.22
CA ASN A 142 -7.64 -5.53 7.97
C ASN A 142 -8.45 -6.82 8.20
N GLY A 143 -9.30 -7.16 7.23
CA GLY A 143 -9.96 -8.45 7.09
C GLY A 143 -9.40 -9.28 5.94
N GLU A 144 -8.74 -8.65 4.98
CA GLU A 144 -8.14 -9.27 3.79
C GLU A 144 -6.68 -8.81 3.65
N GLY A 145 -5.84 -9.26 4.55
CA GLY A 145 -4.42 -8.94 4.61
C GLY A 145 -3.49 -10.12 4.35
N SER A 146 -4.01 -11.28 3.96
CA SER A 146 -3.21 -12.47 3.67
C SER A 146 -2.63 -12.39 2.26
N PHE A 147 -1.34 -12.01 2.18
CA PHE A 147 -0.63 -11.97 0.90
C PHE A 147 -0.33 -13.38 0.40
N GLN A 148 -0.70 -13.65 -0.85
CA GLN A 148 -0.50 -14.94 -1.52
C GLN A 148 0.15 -14.74 -2.88
N CYS A 149 1.08 -15.62 -3.20
CA CYS A 149 1.70 -15.72 -4.52
C CYS A 149 2.22 -17.15 -4.73
N ASP A 150 2.56 -17.51 -5.96
CA ASP A 150 3.21 -18.79 -6.25
C ASP A 150 4.69 -18.80 -5.81
N ASP A 151 5.30 -20.00 -5.82
CA ASP A 151 6.68 -20.17 -5.37
C ASP A 151 7.68 -19.40 -6.23
N ASN A 152 7.47 -19.31 -7.53
CA ASN A 152 8.34 -18.58 -8.43
C ASN A 152 8.29 -17.08 -8.17
N THR A 153 7.10 -16.55 -7.92
CA THR A 153 6.90 -15.14 -7.56
C THR A 153 7.56 -14.82 -6.22
N LEU A 154 7.37 -15.69 -5.21
CA LEU A 154 8.02 -15.49 -3.90
C LEU A 154 9.54 -15.47 -4.04
N LYS A 155 10.10 -16.45 -4.77
CA LYS A 155 11.54 -16.48 -5.01
C LYS A 155 12.05 -15.22 -5.72
N MET A 156 11.34 -14.75 -6.72
CA MET A 156 11.69 -13.51 -7.43
C MET A 156 11.67 -12.30 -6.49
N LEU A 157 10.64 -12.17 -5.64
CA LEU A 157 10.54 -11.08 -4.67
C LEU A 157 11.72 -11.08 -3.68
N GLU A 158 12.13 -12.27 -3.22
CA GLU A 158 13.27 -12.42 -2.32
C GLU A 158 14.61 -12.14 -3.03
N ASP A 159 14.83 -12.73 -4.20
CA ASP A 159 16.08 -12.61 -4.97
C ASP A 159 16.32 -11.15 -5.42
N GLU A 160 15.27 -10.41 -5.76
CA GLU A 160 15.35 -9.02 -6.18
C GLU A 160 15.31 -8.00 -5.03
N GLY A 161 15.26 -8.46 -3.77
CA GLY A 161 15.21 -7.59 -2.60
C GLY A 161 13.91 -6.80 -2.50
N ARG A 162 12.81 -7.33 -3.01
CA ARG A 162 11.49 -6.66 -3.04
C ARG A 162 10.65 -6.94 -1.80
N VAL A 163 11.15 -7.71 -0.86
CA VAL A 163 10.57 -7.87 0.48
C VAL A 163 11.08 -6.74 1.35
N ILE A 164 10.19 -5.84 1.73
CA ILE A 164 10.55 -4.60 2.44
C ILE A 164 10.58 -4.82 3.95
N ALA A 165 9.62 -5.54 4.48
CA ALA A 165 9.49 -5.83 5.90
C ALA A 165 8.85 -7.21 6.11
N ARG A 166 9.10 -7.79 7.29
CA ARG A 166 8.50 -9.05 7.71
C ARG A 166 7.83 -8.89 9.07
N TYR A 167 6.79 -9.65 9.32
CA TYR A 167 6.20 -9.74 10.65
C TYR A 167 7.18 -10.33 11.65
N VAL A 168 7.22 -9.77 12.85
CA VAL A 168 7.96 -10.32 13.99
C VAL A 168 6.99 -11.11 14.87
N GLY A 169 7.38 -12.34 15.22
CA GLY A 169 6.54 -13.25 15.98
C GLY A 169 5.51 -13.97 15.11
N GLU A 170 4.25 -13.90 15.50
CA GLU A 170 3.18 -14.56 14.75
C GLU A 170 2.89 -13.84 13.42
N ASN A 171 2.59 -14.64 12.41
CA ASN A 171 2.06 -14.14 11.15
C ASN A 171 0.54 -13.94 11.30
N PRO A 172 0.07 -12.67 11.43
CA PRO A 172 -1.31 -12.42 11.86
C PRO A 172 -2.35 -12.79 10.80
N ASN A 173 -1.98 -12.70 9.53
CA ASN A 173 -2.92 -12.85 8.43
C ASN A 173 -2.84 -14.20 7.72
N GLY A 174 -1.81 -14.99 7.98
CA GLY A 174 -1.50 -16.20 7.21
C GLY A 174 -0.88 -15.88 5.84
N SER A 175 -0.23 -14.72 5.71
CA SER A 175 0.51 -14.32 4.51
C SER A 175 1.60 -15.33 4.17
N ARG A 176 1.88 -15.45 2.89
CA ARG A 176 3.04 -16.18 2.42
C ARG A 176 4.32 -15.53 2.95
N ASN A 177 5.20 -16.33 3.53
CA ASN A 177 6.43 -15.84 4.18
C ASN A 177 7.67 -16.59 3.66
#